data_1c12f5ce2a151909a440eecc4de002bd
#
_entry.id   1c12f5ce2a151909a440eecc4de002bd
#
_cell.length_a   1.000
_cell.length_b   1.000
_cell.length_c   1.000
_cell.angle_alpha   90.00
_cell.angle_beta   90.00
_cell.angle_gamma   90.00
#
_symmetry.space_group_name_H-M   'P 1'
#
loop_
_entity.id
_entity.type
_entity.pdbx_description
1 polymer ?
#
loop_
_entity_poly.entity_id
_entity_poly.type
_entity_poly.pdbx_seq_one_letter_code
_entity_poly.pdbx_strand_id
1 'polypeptide(L)'
;MSEELTPKAAPAEAQKAKAAPAAAKPAAKAATAKPAAAPAAPAKPAVNELKPQVLAPEALRAEMERLRHKEGMDFLVNLTGEDWMEDGLGVVYQLENTQTGAQACLKCVTTDREHPALPSVSDLWDIAHTYEREVYDFYGIVFTGHPDMRRLFMREDWVGYPMRKDNDPEKDNPLRMTNEPLSDVTHSYELTADGQLVATEHPLFTADDYVVNIGPQPPSTHGVLHFRVALEGEMIRKIDPVLGYIHRGVEKISEQMTYPQLLAMTDRLDYLGAMQNRHALCMCIEQAMGVEVSDRVEVIRTIMDELQRIDSHILFFSCLCQDLGATTAFLYGFRDREKILDIFEETCGGRLILNYNTIGGVMADIHPNFVKRVKEFIPYMRKNIKEYHDIFTGNVIFQNRAKGVGVLTKEQVISYGCTGGTGRASGWHNDLRKIRPYAAYDRVQFNEVIRTEGDSFARYMIRLDEILESLSIIEQLIDNIPEGDVQQKMKPIIKLPVGTYYSAVEGSRGQLGVFIESKGDKNPYRVHYRSTGLPLVSVMDTACRNNMLADLITIGGTVDYVVPDIDR
;
A
#
# COMPACT_ATOMS: atom_id res chain seq x y z
N MET A 1 43.88 -40.82 -21.41
CA MET A 1 44.79 -39.79 -21.87
C MET A 1 44.07 -38.45 -21.58
N SER A 2 44.06 -37.97 -20.37
CA SER A 2 45.03 -37.29 -19.47
C SER A 2 45.76 -36.14 -20.13
N GLU A 3 45.41 -34.94 -19.77
CA GLU A 3 46.36 -33.86 -19.50
C GLU A 3 45.70 -32.73 -18.70
N GLU A 4 46.20 -32.62 -17.46
CA GLU A 4 46.01 -31.50 -16.53
C GLU A 4 46.82 -30.30 -17.00
N LEU A 5 46.30 -29.10 -16.86
CA LEU A 5 47.06 -27.86 -16.89
C LEU A 5 46.68 -26.95 -15.74
N THR A 6 47.45 -26.95 -14.71
CA THR A 6 47.51 -25.91 -13.66
C THR A 6 48.39 -24.75 -14.09
N PRO A 7 48.07 -23.50 -13.81
CA PRO A 7 49.00 -22.38 -13.92
C PRO A 7 49.67 -22.05 -12.58
N LYS A 8 50.97 -21.91 -12.64
CA LYS A 8 51.90 -21.50 -11.57
C LYS A 8 51.73 -20.02 -11.21
N ALA A 9 51.77 -19.76 -9.92
CA ALA A 9 51.94 -18.42 -9.34
C ALA A 9 53.43 -18.00 -9.40
N ALA A 10 53.66 -16.72 -9.68
CA ALA A 10 54.96 -16.03 -9.56
C ALA A 10 54.92 -15.02 -8.40
N PRO A 11 56.01 -14.77 -7.68
CA PRO A 11 56.03 -13.97 -6.47
C PRO A 11 56.25 -12.47 -6.73
N ALA A 12 55.57 -11.65 -5.91
CA ALA A 12 55.75 -10.20 -5.92
C ALA A 12 56.88 -9.78 -4.97
N GLU A 13 57.83 -9.06 -5.50
CA GLU A 13 58.92 -8.40 -4.75
C GLU A 13 58.39 -7.17 -3.98
N ALA A 14 58.81 -7.06 -2.73
CA ALA A 14 58.55 -5.93 -1.86
C ALA A 14 59.61 -4.83 -2.07
N GLN A 15 59.23 -3.65 -2.50
CA GLN A 15 60.06 -2.44 -2.46
C GLN A 15 59.84 -1.66 -1.17
N LYS A 16 60.93 -1.51 -0.42
CA LYS A 16 61.04 -0.65 0.79
C LYS A 16 61.14 0.82 0.35
N ALA A 17 60.23 1.66 0.77
CA ALA A 17 60.34 3.11 0.71
C ALA A 17 60.92 3.67 2.00
N LYS A 18 61.91 4.55 1.86
CA LYS A 18 62.63 5.23 2.94
C LYS A 18 61.81 6.32 3.59
N ALA A 19 61.88 6.40 4.88
CA ALA A 19 61.35 7.49 5.73
C ALA A 19 62.10 8.79 5.54
N ALA A 20 61.38 9.91 5.48
CA ALA A 20 61.93 11.29 5.59
C ALA A 20 61.45 11.93 6.90
N PRO A 21 62.22 12.91 7.45
CA PRO A 21 62.13 13.27 8.86
C PRO A 21 61.01 14.25 9.21
N ALA A 22 60.58 14.19 10.46
CA ALA A 22 59.54 14.96 11.09
C ALA A 22 59.82 16.48 11.12
N ALA A 23 58.84 17.28 10.69
CA ALA A 23 58.80 18.72 10.88
C ALA A 23 57.97 19.09 12.12
N ALA A 24 58.46 20.09 12.87
CA ALA A 24 57.95 20.54 14.14
C ALA A 24 56.54 21.13 14.08
N LYS A 25 55.76 20.91 15.14
CA LYS A 25 54.43 21.50 15.38
C LYS A 25 54.55 23.01 15.69
N PRO A 26 53.66 23.85 15.12
CA PRO A 26 53.45 25.20 15.65
C PRO A 26 52.40 25.19 16.78
N ALA A 27 52.56 26.10 17.72
CA ALA A 27 51.80 26.26 18.95
C ALA A 27 50.31 26.53 18.74
N ALA A 28 49.51 25.99 19.66
CA ALA A 28 48.04 26.13 19.71
C ALA A 28 47.64 27.61 19.92
N LYS A 29 46.82 28.14 18.99
CA LYS A 29 46.05 29.36 19.20
C LYS A 29 44.78 29.03 19.99
N ALA A 30 44.52 29.85 21.04
CA ALA A 30 43.34 29.77 21.89
C ALA A 30 42.04 29.79 21.08
N ALA A 31 41.16 28.82 21.31
CA ALA A 31 39.82 28.75 20.73
C ALA A 31 38.92 29.80 21.39
N THR A 32 38.48 30.77 20.62
CA THR A 32 37.36 31.64 20.97
C THR A 32 36.06 30.82 20.93
N ALA A 33 35.36 30.76 22.07
CA ALA A 33 34.06 30.11 22.21
C ALA A 33 33.05 30.73 21.23
N LYS A 34 32.43 29.89 20.41
CA LYS A 34 31.25 30.28 19.60
C LYS A 34 30.11 30.65 20.56
N PRO A 35 29.35 31.73 20.29
CA PRO A 35 28.16 32.02 21.06
C PRO A 35 27.15 30.87 20.90
N ALA A 36 26.48 30.51 21.99
CA ALA A 36 25.42 29.52 22.03
C ALA A 36 24.33 29.89 21.01
N ALA A 37 23.93 28.93 20.18
CA ALA A 37 22.82 29.10 19.25
C ALA A 37 21.57 29.47 20.05
N ALA A 38 20.86 30.51 19.61
CA ALA A 38 19.55 30.87 20.16
C ALA A 38 18.60 29.64 20.07
N PRO A 39 17.70 29.47 21.05
CA PRO A 39 16.71 28.40 20.99
C PRO A 39 15.92 28.51 19.68
N ALA A 40 15.82 27.39 18.94
CA ALA A 40 15.01 27.32 17.72
C ALA A 40 13.58 27.75 18.06
N ALA A 41 13.00 28.60 17.22
CA ALA A 41 11.57 28.93 17.32
C ALA A 41 10.74 27.64 17.32
N PRO A 42 9.62 27.56 18.05
CA PRO A 42 8.78 26.40 18.06
C PRO A 42 8.36 26.10 16.62
N ALA A 43 8.60 24.87 16.15
CA ALA A 43 8.19 24.42 14.83
C ALA A 43 6.67 24.59 14.70
N LYS A 44 6.20 25.08 13.54
CA LYS A 44 4.77 25.07 13.22
C LYS A 44 4.26 23.63 13.38
N PRO A 45 3.06 23.41 13.94
CA PRO A 45 2.50 22.07 14.04
C PRO A 45 2.42 21.44 12.63
N ALA A 46 2.86 20.19 12.53
CA ALA A 46 2.82 19.46 11.26
C ALA A 46 1.36 19.29 10.81
N VAL A 47 1.09 19.52 9.52
CA VAL A 47 -0.27 19.47 8.96
C VAL A 47 -0.87 18.06 9.03
N ASN A 48 -0.02 17.01 9.04
CA ASN A 48 -0.40 15.60 9.04
C ASN A 48 -0.20 14.91 10.39
N GLU A 49 0.03 15.67 11.47
CA GLU A 49 0.16 15.10 12.81
C GLU A 49 -1.20 14.60 13.32
N LEU A 50 -1.24 13.33 13.65
CA LEU A 50 -2.38 12.71 14.32
C LEU A 50 -2.34 12.98 15.82
N LYS A 51 -3.51 13.23 16.40
CA LYS A 51 -3.70 13.39 17.85
C LYS A 51 -4.71 12.37 18.35
N PRO A 52 -4.30 11.10 18.53
CA PRO A 52 -5.23 10.06 18.90
C PRO A 52 -5.81 10.29 20.29
N GLN A 53 -7.11 10.12 20.42
CA GLN A 53 -7.77 9.99 21.70
C GLN A 53 -7.40 8.64 22.31
N VAL A 54 -6.81 8.63 23.48
CA VAL A 54 -6.41 7.40 24.18
C VAL A 54 -7.62 6.84 24.93
N LEU A 55 -7.90 5.56 24.71
CA LEU A 55 -9.01 4.82 25.33
C LEU A 55 -8.49 3.62 26.11
N ALA A 56 -9.14 3.31 27.22
CA ALA A 56 -8.98 2.04 27.91
C ALA A 56 -9.73 0.92 27.11
N PRO A 57 -9.27 -0.34 27.18
CA PRO A 57 -9.91 -1.46 26.47
C PRO A 57 -11.42 -1.57 26.70
N GLU A 58 -11.88 -1.36 27.93
CA GLU A 58 -13.29 -1.48 28.33
C GLU A 58 -14.18 -0.39 27.69
N ALA A 59 -13.61 0.77 27.36
CA ALA A 59 -14.32 1.87 26.73
C ALA A 59 -14.36 1.78 25.20
N LEU A 60 -13.49 0.97 24.60
CA LEU A 60 -13.31 0.92 23.15
C LEU A 60 -14.61 0.60 22.42
N ARG A 61 -15.29 -0.46 22.80
CA ARG A 61 -16.50 -0.92 22.11
C ARG A 61 -17.61 0.13 22.11
N ALA A 62 -17.89 0.71 23.26
CA ALA A 62 -18.93 1.72 23.40
C ALA A 62 -18.63 2.99 22.60
N GLU A 63 -17.36 3.41 22.55
CA GLU A 63 -16.94 4.57 21.77
C GLU A 63 -17.01 4.30 20.25
N MET A 64 -16.61 3.11 19.79
CA MET A 64 -16.71 2.73 18.38
C MET A 64 -18.16 2.68 17.90
N GLU A 65 -19.08 2.11 18.70
CA GLU A 65 -20.52 2.15 18.41
C GLU A 65 -21.07 3.57 18.37
N ARG A 66 -20.62 4.43 19.29
CA ARG A 66 -21.00 5.84 19.31
C ARG A 66 -20.55 6.56 18.02
N LEU A 67 -19.29 6.38 17.62
CA LEU A 67 -18.74 6.98 16.40
C LEU A 67 -19.44 6.44 15.15
N ARG A 68 -19.67 5.14 15.08
CA ARG A 68 -20.35 4.51 13.93
C ARG A 68 -21.79 4.99 13.78
N HIS A 69 -22.58 4.93 14.85
CA HIS A 69 -24.03 5.10 14.77
C HIS A 69 -24.51 6.53 15.06
N LYS A 70 -23.77 7.31 15.87
CA LYS A 70 -24.19 8.68 16.22
C LYS A 70 -23.46 9.75 15.40
N GLU A 71 -22.16 9.52 15.10
CA GLU A 71 -21.37 10.47 14.31
C GLU A 71 -21.24 10.08 12.83
N GLY A 72 -21.74 8.88 12.47
CA GLY A 72 -21.76 8.41 11.09
C GLY A 72 -20.37 8.14 10.50
N MET A 73 -19.42 7.73 11.34
CA MET A 73 -18.09 7.28 10.90
C MET A 73 -18.22 5.94 10.17
N ASP A 74 -18.53 5.98 8.88
CA ASP A 74 -18.85 4.82 8.07
C ASP A 74 -17.63 4.16 7.41
N PHE A 75 -16.49 4.84 7.38
CA PHE A 75 -15.25 4.35 6.78
C PHE A 75 -14.14 4.17 7.83
N LEU A 76 -13.67 2.93 8.01
CA LEU A 76 -12.44 2.62 8.72
C LEU A 76 -11.27 2.79 7.77
N VAL A 77 -10.62 3.95 7.85
CA VAL A 77 -9.51 4.33 6.95
C VAL A 77 -8.31 3.43 7.17
N ASN A 78 -7.95 3.23 8.44
CA ASN A 78 -6.77 2.45 8.83
C ASN A 78 -6.93 1.87 10.24
N LEU A 79 -6.33 0.70 10.45
CA LEU A 79 -6.18 0.06 11.75
C LEU A 79 -4.79 -0.56 11.78
N THR A 80 -3.96 -0.18 12.75
CA THR A 80 -2.61 -0.72 12.89
C THR A 80 -2.26 -1.02 14.33
N GLY A 81 -1.60 -2.17 14.55
CA GLY A 81 -1.02 -2.51 15.84
C GLY A 81 0.30 -1.80 16.10
N GLU A 82 0.60 -1.62 17.36
CA GLU A 82 1.86 -1.05 17.81
C GLU A 82 2.28 -1.57 19.18
N ASP A 83 3.59 -1.68 19.38
CA ASP A 83 4.23 -2.07 20.63
C ASP A 83 4.98 -0.87 21.22
N TRP A 84 4.46 -0.31 22.31
CA TRP A 84 5.09 0.79 23.04
C TRP A 84 5.95 0.31 24.23
N MET A 85 6.35 -0.96 24.21
CA MET A 85 7.19 -1.59 25.22
C MET A 85 6.54 -1.57 26.62
N GLU A 86 7.11 -0.79 27.55
CA GLU A 86 6.62 -0.69 28.94
C GLU A 86 5.23 -0.05 29.03
N ASP A 87 4.87 0.79 28.05
CA ASP A 87 3.55 1.44 27.98
C ASP A 87 2.44 0.49 27.47
N GLY A 88 2.81 -0.69 26.98
CA GLY A 88 1.88 -1.75 26.58
C GLY A 88 1.83 -2.00 25.07
N LEU A 89 0.86 -2.84 24.69
CA LEU A 89 0.51 -3.18 23.31
C LEU A 89 -0.84 -2.57 22.96
N GLY A 90 -1.08 -2.25 21.72
CA GLY A 90 -2.40 -1.75 21.36
C GLY A 90 -2.56 -1.44 19.87
N VAL A 91 -3.61 -0.70 19.59
CA VAL A 91 -4.10 -0.44 18.24
C VAL A 91 -4.42 1.03 18.05
N VAL A 92 -4.10 1.55 16.88
CA VAL A 92 -4.49 2.88 16.41
C VAL A 92 -5.55 2.72 15.33
N TYR A 93 -6.71 3.35 15.53
CA TYR A 93 -7.81 3.39 14.58
C TYR A 93 -7.91 4.77 13.94
N GLN A 94 -8.14 4.82 12.65
CA GLN A 94 -8.45 6.04 11.91
C GLN A 94 -9.80 5.86 11.21
N LEU A 95 -10.74 6.72 11.55
CA LEU A 95 -12.11 6.68 11.05
C LEU A 95 -12.43 7.95 10.28
N GLU A 96 -13.33 7.83 9.32
CA GLU A 96 -13.83 8.96 8.53
C GLU A 96 -15.34 8.82 8.31
N ASN A 97 -16.02 9.95 8.36
CA ASN A 97 -17.39 10.08 7.87
C ASN A 97 -17.32 10.48 6.39
N THR A 98 -17.74 9.59 5.50
CA THR A 98 -17.62 9.79 4.05
C THR A 98 -18.52 10.90 3.49
N GLN A 99 -19.51 11.37 4.25
CA GLN A 99 -20.43 12.43 3.83
C GLN A 99 -19.94 13.82 4.26
N THR A 100 -19.37 13.91 5.46
CA THR A 100 -18.95 15.20 6.04
C THR A 100 -17.44 15.43 5.94
N GLY A 101 -16.65 14.39 5.68
CA GLY A 101 -15.19 14.43 5.72
C GLY A 101 -14.60 14.53 7.14
N ALA A 102 -15.44 14.40 8.18
CA ALA A 102 -14.98 14.41 9.57
C ALA A 102 -14.11 13.18 9.85
N GLN A 103 -13.02 13.38 10.59
CA GLN A 103 -12.06 12.32 10.92
C GLN A 103 -11.95 12.14 12.43
N ALA A 104 -11.74 10.90 12.86
CA ALA A 104 -11.42 10.55 14.23
C ALA A 104 -10.20 9.61 14.27
N CYS A 105 -9.32 9.84 15.24
CA CYS A 105 -8.18 8.96 15.51
C CYS A 105 -8.23 8.52 16.96
N LEU A 106 -8.21 7.21 17.18
CA LEU A 106 -8.29 6.58 18.49
C LEU A 106 -7.08 5.68 18.71
N LYS A 107 -6.61 5.63 19.94
CA LYS A 107 -5.53 4.74 20.39
C LYS A 107 -6.04 3.94 21.57
N CYS A 108 -6.04 2.62 21.48
CA CYS A 108 -6.41 1.74 22.56
C CYS A 108 -5.22 0.88 22.97
N VAL A 109 -4.87 0.87 24.24
CA VAL A 109 -3.67 0.20 24.77
C VAL A 109 -4.04 -0.74 25.88
N THR A 110 -3.52 -1.96 25.87
CA THR A 110 -3.52 -2.90 26.98
C THR A 110 -2.13 -3.05 27.55
N THR A 111 -2.02 -3.10 28.88
CA THR A 111 -0.75 -3.33 29.59
C THR A 111 -0.45 -4.81 29.79
N ASP A 112 -1.41 -5.69 29.56
CA ASP A 112 -1.19 -7.13 29.58
C ASP A 112 -0.45 -7.55 28.30
N ARG A 113 0.82 -7.91 28.44
CA ARG A 113 1.66 -8.37 27.34
C ARG A 113 1.62 -9.89 27.15
N GLU A 114 1.17 -10.64 28.14
CA GLU A 114 1.10 -12.11 28.08
C GLU A 114 -0.20 -12.55 27.39
N HIS A 115 -1.31 -11.93 27.73
CA HIS A 115 -2.64 -12.23 27.18
C HIS A 115 -3.35 -10.95 26.69
N PRO A 116 -2.78 -10.20 25.75
CA PRO A 116 -3.36 -8.95 25.30
C PRO A 116 -4.68 -9.20 24.57
N ALA A 117 -5.75 -8.57 25.06
CA ALA A 117 -7.08 -8.72 24.49
C ALA A 117 -7.77 -7.35 24.35
N LEU A 118 -8.49 -7.17 23.25
CA LEU A 118 -9.32 -6.00 22.95
C LEU A 118 -10.67 -6.46 22.37
N PRO A 119 -11.76 -5.71 22.56
CA PRO A 119 -13.02 -6.05 21.88
C PRO A 119 -12.92 -5.82 20.37
N SER A 120 -13.48 -6.75 19.60
CA SER A 120 -13.57 -6.65 18.14
C SER A 120 -14.56 -5.57 17.69
N VAL A 121 -14.28 -4.98 16.53
CA VAL A 121 -15.16 -4.06 15.80
C VAL A 121 -15.50 -4.56 14.40
N SER A 122 -15.25 -5.85 14.12
CA SER A 122 -15.45 -6.48 12.81
C SER A 122 -16.93 -6.54 12.37
N ASP A 123 -17.87 -6.42 13.29
CA ASP A 123 -19.30 -6.28 13.00
C ASP A 123 -19.75 -4.85 12.70
N LEU A 124 -18.90 -3.85 12.97
CA LEU A 124 -19.16 -2.44 12.64
C LEU A 124 -18.59 -2.04 11.28
N TRP A 125 -17.45 -2.61 10.89
CA TRP A 125 -16.78 -2.41 9.60
C TRP A 125 -16.21 -3.74 9.11
N ASP A 126 -16.63 -4.19 7.93
CA ASP A 126 -16.21 -5.48 7.38
C ASP A 126 -14.68 -5.60 7.22
N ILE A 127 -13.99 -4.50 6.88
CA ILE A 127 -12.53 -4.51 6.74
C ILE A 127 -11.81 -4.77 8.07
N ALA A 128 -12.43 -4.46 9.20
CA ALA A 128 -11.83 -4.72 10.49
C ALA A 128 -11.57 -6.22 10.70
N HIS A 129 -12.38 -7.09 10.09
CA HIS A 129 -12.14 -8.53 10.08
C HIS A 129 -10.71 -8.88 9.60
N THR A 130 -10.23 -8.25 8.55
CA THR A 130 -8.88 -8.50 8.02
C THR A 130 -7.81 -7.76 8.82
N TYR A 131 -8.05 -6.50 9.17
CA TYR A 131 -7.08 -5.70 9.92
C TYR A 131 -6.83 -6.22 11.34
N GLU A 132 -7.87 -6.69 12.04
CA GLU A 132 -7.74 -7.29 13.38
C GLU A 132 -6.93 -8.59 13.32
N ARG A 133 -7.11 -9.41 12.27
CA ARG A 133 -6.28 -10.60 12.02
C ARG A 133 -4.81 -10.24 11.76
N GLU A 134 -4.54 -9.15 11.02
CA GLU A 134 -3.18 -8.64 10.82
C GLU A 134 -2.54 -8.25 12.16
N VAL A 135 -3.26 -7.52 13.00
CA VAL A 135 -2.78 -7.13 14.34
C VAL A 135 -2.55 -8.34 15.24
N TYR A 136 -3.46 -9.31 15.23
CA TYR A 136 -3.28 -10.57 15.95
C TYR A 136 -2.01 -11.29 15.46
N ASP A 137 -1.86 -11.44 14.15
CA ASP A 137 -0.73 -12.16 13.56
C ASP A 137 0.62 -11.53 13.92
N PHE A 138 0.69 -10.21 13.94
CA PHE A 138 1.95 -9.47 14.14
C PHE A 138 2.24 -9.14 15.60
N TYR A 139 1.22 -8.94 16.44
CA TYR A 139 1.39 -8.48 17.83
C TYR A 139 0.80 -9.43 18.87
N GLY A 140 -0.03 -10.39 18.48
CA GLY A 140 -0.70 -11.33 19.38
C GLY A 140 -1.82 -10.72 20.19
N ILE A 141 -2.39 -9.59 19.76
CA ILE A 141 -3.56 -9.01 20.40
C ILE A 141 -4.78 -9.78 19.93
N VAL A 142 -5.46 -10.45 20.88
CA VAL A 142 -6.68 -11.20 20.60
C VAL A 142 -7.87 -10.26 20.59
N PHE A 143 -8.69 -10.32 19.54
CA PHE A 143 -9.92 -9.54 19.44
C PHE A 143 -11.12 -10.39 19.86
N THR A 144 -11.66 -10.11 21.06
CA THR A 144 -12.80 -10.85 21.60
C THR A 144 -14.07 -10.56 20.81
N GLY A 145 -14.81 -11.63 20.47
CA GLY A 145 -15.98 -11.56 19.59
C GLY A 145 -15.67 -11.54 18.09
N HIS A 146 -14.41 -11.57 17.70
CA HIS A 146 -14.03 -11.74 16.29
C HIS A 146 -14.31 -13.17 15.81
N PRO A 147 -14.94 -13.38 14.64
CA PRO A 147 -15.37 -14.72 14.21
C PRO A 147 -14.25 -15.64 13.71
N ASP A 148 -13.08 -15.07 13.34
CA ASP A 148 -11.97 -15.82 12.74
C ASP A 148 -10.61 -15.23 13.09
N MET A 149 -10.00 -15.67 14.18
CA MET A 149 -8.70 -15.20 14.67
C MET A 149 -7.54 -16.09 14.21
N ARG A 150 -7.60 -16.64 12.99
CA ARG A 150 -6.43 -17.28 12.37
C ARG A 150 -5.38 -16.23 11.96
N ARG A 151 -4.11 -16.65 11.88
CA ARG A 151 -3.05 -15.81 11.31
C ARG A 151 -3.40 -15.39 9.88
N LEU A 152 -2.89 -14.27 9.42
CA LEU A 152 -3.20 -13.71 8.11
C LEU A 152 -2.05 -13.90 7.11
N PHE A 153 -0.83 -13.55 7.49
CA PHE A 153 0.38 -13.60 6.64
C PHE A 153 1.37 -14.67 7.08
N MET A 154 1.49 -14.89 8.41
CA MET A 154 2.37 -15.93 8.94
C MET A 154 1.67 -17.28 8.86
N ARG A 155 2.49 -18.33 8.84
CA ARG A 155 2.00 -19.71 8.94
C ARG A 155 1.46 -19.95 10.34
N GLU A 156 0.53 -20.89 10.49
CA GLU A 156 -0.06 -21.25 11.78
C GLU A 156 0.98 -21.79 12.80
N ASP A 157 2.03 -22.44 12.29
CA ASP A 157 3.13 -22.98 13.10
C ASP A 157 4.22 -21.93 13.45
N TRP A 158 4.04 -20.67 13.06
CA TRP A 158 4.97 -19.60 13.41
C TRP A 158 4.96 -19.33 14.92
N VAL A 159 6.15 -19.30 15.52
CA VAL A 159 6.32 -19.07 16.96
C VAL A 159 6.50 -17.56 17.23
N GLY A 160 5.73 -17.04 18.15
CA GLY A 160 5.79 -15.64 18.57
C GLY A 160 5.09 -14.67 17.60
N TYR A 161 5.38 -13.38 17.77
CA TYR A 161 4.72 -12.27 17.07
C TYR A 161 5.77 -11.29 16.53
N PRO A 162 6.02 -11.28 15.20
CA PRO A 162 7.23 -10.70 14.61
C PRO A 162 7.36 -9.19 14.80
N MET A 163 6.26 -8.45 14.93
CA MET A 163 6.31 -7.00 15.08
C MET A 163 6.51 -6.51 16.53
N ARG A 164 6.41 -7.39 17.52
CA ARG A 164 6.78 -7.04 18.89
C ARG A 164 8.26 -6.63 18.96
N LYS A 165 8.56 -5.65 19.80
CA LYS A 165 9.92 -5.13 19.96
C LYS A 165 10.87 -6.08 20.71
N ASP A 166 10.30 -6.96 21.51
CA ASP A 166 11.00 -7.99 22.30
C ASP A 166 11.12 -9.35 21.57
N ASN A 167 10.58 -9.48 20.36
CA ASN A 167 10.65 -10.70 19.57
C ASN A 167 11.87 -10.72 18.64
N ASP A 168 12.59 -11.84 18.62
CA ASP A 168 13.67 -12.13 17.70
C ASP A 168 13.24 -13.27 16.74
N PRO A 169 12.73 -12.93 15.55
CA PRO A 169 12.19 -13.94 14.64
C PRO A 169 13.25 -14.92 14.10
N GLU A 170 14.52 -14.52 14.02
CA GLU A 170 15.59 -15.40 13.55
C GLU A 170 15.92 -16.49 14.55
N LYS A 171 15.84 -16.17 15.84
CA LYS A 171 16.10 -17.11 16.93
C LYS A 171 14.97 -18.12 17.10
N ASP A 172 13.72 -17.65 17.04
CA ASP A 172 12.56 -18.44 17.43
C ASP A 172 11.97 -19.23 16.26
N ASN A 173 12.23 -18.78 15.02
CA ASN A 173 11.71 -19.39 13.80
C ASN A 173 12.84 -19.78 12.83
N PRO A 174 13.58 -20.86 13.11
CA PRO A 174 14.56 -21.36 12.14
C PRO A 174 13.84 -21.77 10.85
N LEU A 175 14.48 -21.50 9.70
CA LEU A 175 13.96 -21.88 8.39
C LEU A 175 13.56 -23.36 8.38
N ARG A 176 12.27 -23.62 8.29
CA ARG A 176 11.69 -24.95 8.15
C ARG A 176 10.93 -25.04 6.82
N MET A 177 11.27 -26.06 6.05
CA MET A 177 10.48 -26.47 4.89
C MET A 177 9.44 -27.46 5.40
N THR A 178 8.27 -27.00 5.83
CA THR A 178 7.17 -27.89 6.21
C THR A 178 6.05 -27.79 5.18
N ASN A 179 5.44 -28.91 4.86
CA ASN A 179 4.27 -29.02 3.99
C ASN A 179 3.01 -29.21 4.86
N GLU A 180 2.89 -28.45 5.94
CA GLU A 180 1.70 -28.55 6.78
C GLU A 180 0.49 -28.04 6.02
N PRO A 181 -0.64 -28.76 6.07
CA PRO A 181 -1.87 -28.32 5.43
C PRO A 181 -2.38 -27.02 6.08
N LEU A 182 -3.04 -26.20 5.28
CA LEU A 182 -3.75 -25.02 5.79
C LEU A 182 -4.87 -25.45 6.74
N SER A 183 -5.08 -24.68 7.80
CA SER A 183 -6.15 -24.96 8.76
C SER A 183 -7.53 -24.88 8.11
N ASP A 184 -8.37 -25.87 8.36
CA ASP A 184 -9.80 -25.89 8.02
C ASP A 184 -10.69 -25.44 9.20
N VAL A 185 -10.05 -24.94 10.26
CA VAL A 185 -10.70 -24.50 11.49
C VAL A 185 -10.42 -23.02 11.70
N THR A 186 -11.45 -22.27 12.07
CA THR A 186 -11.36 -20.89 12.55
C THR A 186 -11.50 -20.85 14.07
N HIS A 187 -10.96 -19.82 14.68
CA HIS A 187 -11.01 -19.63 16.14
C HIS A 187 -11.70 -18.32 16.48
N SER A 188 -12.66 -18.37 17.39
CA SER A 188 -13.21 -17.20 18.08
C SER A 188 -12.84 -17.23 19.56
N TYR A 189 -12.67 -16.05 20.16
CA TYR A 189 -12.27 -15.93 21.56
C TYR A 189 -13.29 -15.09 22.32
N GLU A 190 -13.65 -15.56 23.50
CA GLU A 190 -14.49 -14.83 24.46
C GLU A 190 -13.73 -14.62 25.76
N LEU A 191 -13.96 -13.48 26.41
CA LEU A 191 -13.42 -13.20 27.74
C LEU A 191 -14.44 -13.64 28.79
N THR A 192 -14.03 -14.56 29.65
CA THR A 192 -14.87 -15.00 30.76
C THR A 192 -14.95 -13.93 31.86
N ALA A 193 -15.92 -14.08 32.79
CA ALA A 193 -16.05 -13.19 33.94
C ALA A 193 -14.80 -13.16 34.83
N ASP A 194 -13.99 -14.23 34.79
CA ASP A 194 -12.73 -14.35 35.55
C ASP A 194 -11.51 -13.81 34.76
N GLY A 195 -11.75 -13.18 33.62
CA GLY A 195 -10.68 -12.60 32.76
C GLY A 195 -9.86 -13.61 31.95
N GLN A 196 -10.34 -14.85 31.81
CA GLN A 196 -9.68 -15.86 30.99
C GLN A 196 -10.21 -15.83 29.55
N LEU A 197 -9.31 -15.98 28.56
CA LEU A 197 -9.67 -16.14 27.16
C LEU A 197 -10.06 -17.62 26.90
N VAL A 198 -11.27 -17.83 26.41
CA VAL A 198 -11.75 -19.14 25.99
C VAL A 198 -11.88 -19.16 24.46
N ALA A 199 -11.17 -20.08 23.83
CA ALA A 199 -11.23 -20.30 22.39
C ALA A 199 -12.36 -21.26 22.04
N THR A 200 -13.11 -20.94 20.99
CA THR A 200 -14.10 -21.83 20.36
C THR A 200 -13.68 -22.07 18.92
N GLU A 201 -13.65 -23.35 18.52
CA GLU A 201 -13.31 -23.76 17.16
C GLU A 201 -14.56 -23.87 16.30
N HIS A 202 -14.47 -23.39 15.08
CA HIS A 202 -15.53 -23.50 14.06
C HIS A 202 -14.96 -24.04 12.76
N PRO A 203 -15.68 -24.91 12.03
CA PRO A 203 -15.22 -25.36 10.71
C PRO A 203 -15.23 -24.18 9.73
N LEU A 204 -14.14 -24.04 8.96
CA LEU A 204 -14.05 -23.00 7.91
C LEU A 204 -14.99 -23.30 6.76
N PHE A 205 -15.08 -24.58 6.40
CA PHE A 205 -15.97 -25.11 5.36
C PHE A 205 -16.90 -26.16 5.97
N THR A 206 -18.06 -26.33 5.36
CA THR A 206 -19.01 -27.40 5.77
C THR A 206 -18.60 -28.74 5.18
N ALA A 207 -19.11 -29.86 5.74
CA ALA A 207 -18.81 -31.18 5.22
C ALA A 207 -19.36 -31.43 3.80
N ASP A 208 -20.34 -30.64 3.38
CA ASP A 208 -20.97 -30.74 2.06
C ASP A 208 -20.30 -29.83 1.00
N ASP A 209 -19.36 -28.98 1.40
CA ASP A 209 -18.65 -28.07 0.49
C ASP A 209 -17.61 -28.84 -0.33
N TYR A 210 -17.64 -28.65 -1.66
CA TYR A 210 -16.56 -29.06 -2.53
C TYR A 210 -15.54 -27.94 -2.64
N VAL A 211 -14.37 -28.11 -1.99
CA VAL A 211 -13.34 -27.08 -1.93
C VAL A 211 -12.33 -27.25 -3.07
N VAL A 212 -12.14 -26.20 -3.86
CA VAL A 212 -11.17 -26.11 -4.95
C VAL A 212 -10.11 -25.08 -4.60
N ASN A 213 -8.84 -25.40 -4.85
CA ASN A 213 -7.71 -24.50 -4.67
C ASN A 213 -7.36 -23.82 -5.99
N ILE A 214 -7.33 -22.47 -6.02
CA ILE A 214 -6.93 -21.64 -7.15
C ILE A 214 -5.69 -20.85 -6.77
N GLY A 215 -4.60 -21.06 -7.49
CA GLY A 215 -3.29 -20.55 -7.12
C GLY A 215 -2.55 -21.51 -6.17
N PRO A 216 -1.42 -21.08 -5.57
CA PRO A 216 -0.80 -19.73 -5.60
C PRO A 216 0.10 -19.48 -6.83
N GLN A 217 -0.37 -19.74 -8.01
CA GLN A 217 0.42 -19.64 -9.24
C GLN A 217 -0.12 -18.55 -10.18
N PRO A 218 0.70 -17.50 -10.50
CA PRO A 218 0.33 -16.55 -11.53
C PRO A 218 0.21 -17.23 -12.92
N PRO A 219 -0.55 -16.67 -13.90
CA PRO A 219 -1.17 -15.33 -13.87
C PRO A 219 -2.58 -15.27 -13.29
N SER A 220 -3.28 -16.38 -13.10
CA SER A 220 -4.73 -16.41 -12.78
C SER A 220 -5.12 -15.64 -11.51
N THR A 221 -4.17 -15.37 -10.62
CA THR A 221 -4.38 -14.68 -9.34
C THR A 221 -3.72 -13.29 -9.30
N HIS A 222 -3.24 -12.76 -10.42
CA HIS A 222 -2.54 -11.47 -10.52
C HIS A 222 -1.37 -11.33 -9.52
N GLY A 223 -0.68 -12.43 -9.24
CA GLY A 223 0.43 -12.56 -8.32
C GLY A 223 0.40 -13.91 -7.60
N VAL A 224 1.20 -14.05 -6.52
CA VAL A 224 1.26 -15.28 -5.73
C VAL A 224 0.18 -15.23 -4.65
N LEU A 225 -1.05 -15.49 -5.02
CA LEU A 225 -2.23 -15.49 -4.16
C LEU A 225 -2.96 -16.83 -4.31
N HIS A 226 -3.43 -17.38 -3.20
CA HIS A 226 -4.15 -18.64 -3.16
C HIS A 226 -5.58 -18.41 -2.67
N PHE A 227 -6.56 -18.83 -3.45
CA PHE A 227 -7.96 -18.87 -3.05
C PHE A 227 -8.40 -20.30 -2.77
N ARG A 228 -8.96 -20.53 -1.59
CA ARG A 228 -9.70 -21.76 -1.27
C ARG A 228 -11.18 -21.45 -1.51
N VAL A 229 -11.77 -22.12 -2.50
CA VAL A 229 -13.11 -21.81 -2.98
C VAL A 229 -14.04 -22.97 -2.68
N ALA A 230 -15.01 -22.74 -1.82
CA ALA A 230 -16.10 -23.70 -1.57
C ALA A 230 -17.20 -23.55 -2.61
N LEU A 231 -17.55 -24.64 -3.24
CA LEU A 231 -18.50 -24.71 -4.35
C LEU A 231 -19.73 -25.55 -4.02
N GLU A 232 -20.88 -25.11 -4.52
CA GLU A 232 -22.07 -25.93 -4.70
C GLU A 232 -22.35 -26.07 -6.21
N GLY A 233 -21.99 -27.22 -6.77
CA GLY A 233 -21.91 -27.37 -8.23
C GLY A 233 -20.84 -26.45 -8.81
N GLU A 234 -21.22 -25.49 -9.66
CA GLU A 234 -20.32 -24.47 -10.22
C GLU A 234 -20.44 -23.11 -9.51
N MET A 235 -21.34 -22.99 -8.53
CA MET A 235 -21.60 -21.74 -7.83
C MET A 235 -20.67 -21.58 -6.63
N ILE A 236 -20.10 -20.40 -6.47
CA ILE A 236 -19.23 -20.05 -5.34
C ILE A 236 -20.09 -19.79 -4.10
N ARG A 237 -19.80 -20.53 -3.03
CA ARG A 237 -20.42 -20.37 -1.71
C ARG A 237 -19.58 -19.50 -0.79
N LYS A 238 -18.28 -19.73 -0.79
CA LYS A 238 -17.32 -19.04 0.07
C LYS A 238 -15.95 -19.00 -0.58
N ILE A 239 -15.24 -17.91 -0.37
CA ILE A 239 -13.82 -17.79 -0.72
C ILE A 239 -13.02 -17.48 0.54
N ASP A 240 -11.96 -18.24 0.77
CA ASP A 240 -10.96 -17.99 1.81
C ASP A 240 -9.64 -17.61 1.11
N PRO A 241 -9.26 -16.33 1.10
CA PRO A 241 -7.98 -15.90 0.55
C PRO A 241 -6.85 -16.25 1.54
N VAL A 242 -5.83 -16.95 1.03
CA VAL A 242 -4.61 -17.28 1.76
C VAL A 242 -3.50 -16.34 1.31
N LEU A 243 -3.05 -15.48 2.19
CA LEU A 243 -2.08 -14.42 1.98
C LEU A 243 -0.70 -14.83 2.51
N GLY A 244 0.32 -13.98 2.32
CA GLY A 244 1.62 -14.12 2.95
C GLY A 244 2.68 -14.88 2.13
N TYR A 245 2.35 -15.43 0.95
CA TYR A 245 3.33 -16.16 0.13
C TYR A 245 4.55 -15.32 -0.27
N ILE A 246 4.37 -14.02 -0.41
CA ILE A 246 5.43 -13.06 -0.73
C ILE A 246 5.60 -12.00 0.34
N HIS A 247 5.16 -12.30 1.58
CA HIS A 247 5.40 -11.41 2.73
C HIS A 247 6.90 -11.28 3.00
N ARG A 248 7.38 -10.04 3.05
CA ARG A 248 8.80 -9.72 3.17
C ARG A 248 9.17 -9.01 4.47
N GLY A 249 8.20 -8.79 5.36
CA GLY A 249 8.40 -8.07 6.61
C GLY A 249 8.83 -6.60 6.40
N VAL A 250 8.33 -5.93 5.35
CA VAL A 250 8.73 -4.58 4.97
C VAL A 250 8.60 -3.60 6.14
N GLU A 251 7.53 -3.70 6.92
CA GLU A 251 7.28 -2.81 8.05
C GLU A 251 8.27 -3.05 9.19
N LYS A 252 8.65 -4.30 9.48
CA LYS A 252 9.67 -4.63 10.49
C LYS A 252 11.07 -4.17 10.07
N ILE A 253 11.43 -4.40 8.81
CA ILE A 253 12.71 -3.93 8.25
C ILE A 253 12.77 -2.41 8.26
N SER A 254 11.65 -1.73 7.98
CA SER A 254 11.55 -0.26 8.00
C SER A 254 11.93 0.37 9.34
N GLU A 255 11.67 -0.30 10.46
CA GLU A 255 12.06 0.17 11.79
C GLU A 255 13.58 0.26 11.98
N GLN A 256 14.35 -0.52 11.21
CA GLN A 256 15.82 -0.53 11.26
C GLN A 256 16.44 0.41 10.21
N MET A 257 15.66 0.94 9.28
CA MET A 257 16.13 1.81 8.19
C MET A 257 16.01 3.29 8.55
N THR A 258 16.88 4.10 7.97
CA THR A 258 16.72 5.56 8.01
C THR A 258 15.63 6.01 7.04
N TYR A 259 15.01 7.17 7.27
CA TYR A 259 13.94 7.69 6.42
C TYR A 259 14.27 7.70 4.91
N PRO A 260 15.48 8.12 4.46
CA PRO A 260 15.81 8.01 3.03
C PRO A 260 15.92 6.57 2.50
N GLN A 261 16.30 5.60 3.35
CA GLN A 261 16.39 4.19 2.94
C GLN A 261 15.01 3.55 2.75
N LEU A 262 13.98 4.02 3.47
CA LEU A 262 12.60 3.54 3.32
C LEU A 262 12.09 3.70 1.88
N LEU A 263 12.55 4.74 1.18
CA LEU A 263 12.15 4.99 -0.21
C LEU A 263 12.44 3.81 -1.14
N ALA A 264 13.48 3.03 -0.88
CA ALA A 264 13.81 1.87 -1.68
C ALA A 264 12.80 0.71 -1.51
N MET A 265 12.08 0.67 -0.39
CA MET A 265 11.08 -0.37 -0.11
C MET A 265 9.72 -0.04 -0.74
N THR A 266 9.35 1.25 -0.78
CA THR A 266 8.02 1.68 -1.21
C THR A 266 7.73 1.40 -2.68
N ASP A 267 8.72 1.54 -3.57
CA ASP A 267 8.55 1.27 -5.01
C ASP A 267 8.11 -0.17 -5.30
N ARG A 268 8.35 -1.08 -4.36
CA ARG A 268 8.13 -2.52 -4.49
C ARG A 268 6.88 -3.01 -3.77
N LEU A 269 6.07 -2.12 -3.20
CA LEU A 269 4.75 -2.44 -2.64
C LEU A 269 3.77 -2.66 -3.82
N ASP A 270 3.18 -1.60 -4.33
CA ASP A 270 2.53 -1.64 -5.64
C ASP A 270 3.54 -1.21 -6.71
N TYR A 271 4.16 -2.17 -7.39
CA TYR A 271 5.18 -1.87 -8.41
C TYR A 271 4.60 -1.19 -9.66
N LEU A 272 3.27 -1.18 -9.82
CA LEU A 272 2.56 -0.45 -10.87
C LEU A 272 2.12 0.95 -10.41
N GLY A 273 2.44 1.32 -9.19
CA GLY A 273 2.21 2.63 -8.57
C GLY A 273 3.47 3.18 -7.91
N ALA A 274 4.66 2.82 -8.39
CA ALA A 274 5.94 3.17 -7.76
C ALA A 274 6.10 4.68 -7.50
N MET A 275 5.69 5.56 -8.44
CA MET A 275 5.69 7.01 -8.24
C MET A 275 4.82 7.43 -7.07
N GLN A 276 3.58 6.93 -7.05
CA GLN A 276 2.57 7.27 -6.04
C GLN A 276 2.95 6.75 -4.65
N ASN A 277 3.51 5.53 -4.57
CA ASN A 277 3.98 4.96 -3.31
C ASN A 277 5.08 5.82 -2.68
N ARG A 278 6.08 6.21 -3.48
CA ARG A 278 7.15 7.10 -3.01
C ARG A 278 6.64 8.49 -2.70
N HIS A 279 5.70 9.01 -3.49
CA HIS A 279 5.09 10.31 -3.24
C HIS A 279 4.39 10.32 -1.87
N ALA A 280 3.62 9.28 -1.54
CA ALA A 280 2.97 9.16 -0.23
C ALA A 280 3.97 9.23 0.93
N LEU A 281 5.08 8.47 0.85
CA LEU A 281 6.11 8.48 1.88
C LEU A 281 6.87 9.82 1.94
N CYS A 282 7.27 10.38 0.80
CA CYS A 282 7.93 11.69 0.74
C CYS A 282 7.04 12.77 1.34
N MET A 283 5.78 12.84 0.92
CA MET A 283 4.80 13.79 1.42
C MET A 283 4.60 13.66 2.94
N CYS A 284 4.48 12.43 3.46
CA CYS A 284 4.33 12.19 4.89
C CYS A 284 5.51 12.75 5.69
N ILE A 285 6.74 12.50 5.24
CA ILE A 285 7.97 12.97 5.90
C ILE A 285 8.12 14.49 5.75
N GLU A 286 7.87 15.04 4.56
CA GLU A 286 7.96 16.48 4.28
C GLU A 286 7.00 17.28 5.14
N GLN A 287 5.73 16.86 5.21
CA GLN A 287 4.72 17.48 6.06
C GLN A 287 5.05 17.39 7.55
N ALA A 288 5.55 16.24 8.02
CA ALA A 288 5.98 16.05 9.41
C ALA A 288 7.16 16.97 9.79
N MET A 289 8.03 17.28 8.84
CA MET A 289 9.17 18.18 9.02
C MET A 289 8.85 19.66 8.74
N GLY A 290 7.68 19.96 8.16
CA GLY A 290 7.35 21.30 7.67
C GLY A 290 8.23 21.74 6.49
N VAL A 291 8.63 20.80 5.62
CA VAL A 291 9.40 21.07 4.41
C VAL A 291 8.43 21.35 3.26
N GLU A 292 8.52 22.54 2.68
CA GLU A 292 7.76 22.92 1.50
C GLU A 292 8.61 22.69 0.26
N VAL A 293 8.14 21.89 -0.68
CA VAL A 293 8.79 21.66 -1.98
C VAL A 293 8.46 22.80 -2.95
N SER A 294 9.27 22.97 -4.00
CA SER A 294 9.01 24.00 -5.01
C SER A 294 7.79 23.68 -5.86
N ASP A 295 7.13 24.72 -6.39
CA ASP A 295 6.04 24.58 -7.36
C ASP A 295 6.43 23.72 -8.57
N ARG A 296 7.69 23.78 -9.01
CA ARG A 296 8.22 22.93 -10.07
C ARG A 296 8.12 21.46 -9.70
N VAL A 297 8.54 21.10 -8.48
CA VAL A 297 8.49 19.72 -7.99
C VAL A 297 7.06 19.22 -7.87
N GLU A 298 6.14 20.05 -7.35
CA GLU A 298 4.73 19.65 -7.26
C GLU A 298 4.12 19.34 -8.62
N VAL A 299 4.37 20.18 -9.61
CA VAL A 299 3.89 19.96 -10.99
C VAL A 299 4.52 18.73 -11.62
N ILE A 300 5.83 18.53 -11.47
CA ILE A 300 6.52 17.35 -12.00
C ILE A 300 5.97 16.07 -11.36
N ARG A 301 5.85 16.03 -10.02
CA ARG A 301 5.28 14.87 -9.30
C ARG A 301 3.86 14.56 -9.78
N THR A 302 3.02 15.58 -9.97
CA THR A 302 1.64 15.40 -10.46
C THR A 302 1.62 14.80 -11.86
N ILE A 303 2.44 15.29 -12.79
CA ILE A 303 2.53 14.75 -14.15
C ILE A 303 3.02 13.29 -14.12
N MET A 304 4.03 13.00 -13.31
CA MET A 304 4.58 11.64 -13.18
C MET A 304 3.60 10.66 -12.54
N ASP A 305 2.86 11.09 -11.52
CA ASP A 305 1.81 10.28 -10.88
C ASP A 305 0.68 9.94 -11.86
N GLU A 306 0.28 10.90 -12.71
CA GLU A 306 -0.77 10.67 -13.72
C GLU A 306 -0.26 9.82 -14.89
N LEU A 307 0.98 9.96 -15.33
CA LEU A 307 1.61 9.03 -16.29
C LEU A 307 1.65 7.60 -15.74
N GLN A 308 2.01 7.44 -14.46
CA GLN A 308 2.02 6.14 -13.79
C GLN A 308 0.60 5.56 -13.66
N ARG A 309 -0.41 6.39 -13.40
CA ARG A 309 -1.82 5.96 -13.37
C ARG A 309 -2.25 5.43 -14.74
N ILE A 310 -1.91 6.14 -15.83
CA ILE A 310 -2.19 5.69 -17.20
C ILE A 310 -1.48 4.37 -17.47
N ASP A 311 -0.20 4.26 -17.13
CA ASP A 311 0.61 3.04 -17.26
C ASP A 311 -0.04 1.85 -16.57
N SER A 312 -0.48 2.04 -15.32
CA SER A 312 -1.16 1.03 -14.51
C SER A 312 -2.50 0.61 -15.12
N HIS A 313 -3.32 1.56 -15.57
CA HIS A 313 -4.62 1.25 -16.16
C HIS A 313 -4.51 0.57 -17.53
N ILE A 314 -3.48 0.89 -18.33
CA ILE A 314 -3.20 0.16 -19.58
C ILE A 314 -2.80 -1.28 -19.27
N LEU A 315 -1.97 -1.51 -18.25
CA LEU A 315 -1.62 -2.87 -17.84
C LEU A 315 -2.82 -3.64 -17.32
N PHE A 316 -3.66 -3.01 -16.50
CA PHE A 316 -4.94 -3.58 -16.05
C PHE A 316 -5.79 -4.04 -17.25
N PHE A 317 -6.00 -3.15 -18.25
CA PHE A 317 -6.71 -3.47 -19.48
C PHE A 317 -6.11 -4.70 -20.17
N SER A 318 -4.79 -4.70 -20.32
CA SER A 318 -4.08 -5.78 -21.00
C SER A 318 -4.25 -7.12 -20.27
N CYS A 319 -3.99 -7.17 -18.97
CA CYS A 319 -4.13 -8.40 -18.19
C CYS A 319 -5.56 -8.95 -18.22
N LEU A 320 -6.56 -8.10 -18.03
CA LEU A 320 -7.96 -8.51 -18.11
C LEU A 320 -8.31 -9.08 -19.51
N CYS A 321 -7.80 -8.47 -20.57
CA CYS A 321 -7.98 -9.00 -21.94
C CYS A 321 -7.36 -10.39 -22.08
N GLN A 322 -6.16 -10.61 -21.56
CA GLN A 322 -5.49 -11.92 -21.58
C GLN A 322 -6.27 -12.98 -20.80
N ASP A 323 -6.73 -12.64 -19.60
CA ASP A 323 -7.49 -13.54 -18.73
C ASP A 323 -8.80 -13.99 -19.37
N LEU A 324 -9.39 -13.13 -20.18
CA LEU A 324 -10.62 -13.43 -20.94
C LEU A 324 -10.37 -13.94 -22.37
N GLY A 325 -9.11 -14.25 -22.71
CA GLY A 325 -8.73 -14.88 -23.96
C GLY A 325 -8.57 -13.91 -25.15
N ALA A 326 -8.59 -12.59 -24.93
CA ALA A 326 -8.44 -11.57 -25.98
C ALA A 326 -6.97 -11.17 -26.18
N THR A 327 -6.12 -12.11 -26.58
CA THR A 327 -4.65 -11.93 -26.71
C THR A 327 -4.25 -10.75 -27.60
N THR A 328 -4.99 -10.45 -28.67
CA THR A 328 -4.70 -9.30 -29.53
C THR A 328 -4.85 -7.98 -28.78
N ALA A 329 -5.91 -7.81 -28.00
CA ALA A 329 -6.12 -6.62 -27.18
C ALA A 329 -5.05 -6.48 -26.09
N PHE A 330 -4.63 -7.59 -25.48
CA PHE A 330 -3.50 -7.65 -24.56
C PHE A 330 -2.22 -7.05 -25.20
N LEU A 331 -1.84 -7.50 -26.39
CA LEU A 331 -0.64 -7.01 -27.09
C LEU A 331 -0.72 -5.51 -27.44
N TYR A 332 -1.91 -5.00 -27.76
CA TYR A 332 -2.12 -3.58 -28.04
C TYR A 332 -1.90 -2.72 -26.80
N GLY A 333 -2.39 -3.14 -25.65
CA GLY A 333 -2.10 -2.43 -24.42
C GLY A 333 -0.60 -2.39 -24.10
N PHE A 334 0.11 -3.50 -24.24
CA PHE A 334 1.57 -3.52 -24.04
C PHE A 334 2.32 -2.63 -25.05
N ARG A 335 1.89 -2.61 -26.31
CA ARG A 335 2.44 -1.67 -27.32
C ARG A 335 2.34 -0.21 -26.87
N ASP A 336 1.20 0.16 -26.29
CA ASP A 336 0.91 1.54 -25.90
C ASP A 336 1.60 1.90 -24.58
N ARG A 337 1.68 0.95 -23.66
CA ARG A 337 2.41 1.05 -22.40
C ARG A 337 3.90 1.36 -22.62
N GLU A 338 4.56 0.75 -23.61
CA GLU A 338 5.96 0.99 -23.93
C GLU A 338 6.29 2.47 -24.16
N LYS A 339 5.34 3.28 -24.66
CA LYS A 339 5.55 4.73 -24.84
C LYS A 339 5.76 5.47 -23.53
N ILE A 340 5.07 5.06 -22.48
CA ILE A 340 5.22 5.64 -21.13
C ILE A 340 6.53 5.14 -20.52
N LEU A 341 6.82 3.86 -20.64
CA LEU A 341 8.06 3.28 -20.12
C LEU A 341 9.30 3.93 -20.74
N ASP A 342 9.27 4.29 -22.03
CA ASP A 342 10.35 5.06 -22.69
C ASP A 342 10.51 6.46 -22.07
N ILE A 343 9.40 7.14 -21.73
CA ILE A 343 9.43 8.45 -21.05
C ILE A 343 10.05 8.31 -19.66
N PHE A 344 9.67 7.27 -18.92
CA PHE A 344 10.21 6.99 -17.59
C PHE A 344 11.71 6.65 -17.66
N GLU A 345 12.12 5.80 -18.59
CA GLU A 345 13.53 5.43 -18.79
C GLU A 345 14.40 6.67 -19.07
N GLU A 346 13.96 7.55 -19.96
CA GLU A 346 14.69 8.78 -20.28
C GLU A 346 14.77 9.75 -19.08
N THR A 347 13.74 9.81 -18.24
CA THR A 347 13.67 10.79 -17.15
C THR A 347 14.17 10.25 -15.82
N CYS A 348 13.84 9.00 -15.49
CA CYS A 348 14.12 8.38 -14.19
C CYS A 348 15.25 7.35 -14.25
N GLY A 349 15.65 6.90 -15.44
CA GLY A 349 16.61 5.81 -15.65
C GLY A 349 16.02 4.41 -15.36
N GLY A 350 14.75 4.30 -15.03
CA GLY A 350 14.02 3.06 -14.77
C GLY A 350 12.75 2.96 -15.59
N ARG A 351 12.26 1.72 -15.77
CA ARG A 351 11.02 1.44 -16.53
C ARG A 351 9.86 1.00 -15.61
N LEU A 352 10.17 0.37 -14.50
CA LEU A 352 9.19 -0.17 -13.55
C LEU A 352 9.45 0.33 -12.12
N ILE A 353 10.66 0.14 -11.60
CA ILE A 353 11.08 0.65 -10.30
C ILE A 353 11.75 2.00 -10.56
N LEU A 354 11.02 3.08 -10.35
CA LEU A 354 11.33 4.38 -10.92
C LEU A 354 12.29 5.22 -10.07
N ASN A 355 12.25 5.03 -8.75
CA ASN A 355 13.18 5.65 -7.80
C ASN A 355 13.34 7.18 -7.96
N TYR A 356 12.27 7.88 -8.35
CA TYR A 356 12.34 9.28 -8.79
C TYR A 356 11.99 10.29 -7.70
N ASN A 357 10.85 10.13 -7.01
CA ASN A 357 10.47 10.99 -5.89
C ASN A 357 11.43 10.80 -4.72
N THR A 358 11.94 11.89 -4.14
CA THR A 358 12.85 11.91 -2.98
C THR A 358 12.36 12.91 -1.95
N ILE A 359 12.80 12.77 -0.70
CA ILE A 359 12.45 13.72 0.35
C ILE A 359 13.02 15.10 0.01
N GLY A 360 12.14 16.09 -0.12
CA GLY A 360 12.48 17.46 -0.49
C GLY A 360 12.50 17.74 -2.00
N GLY A 361 12.07 16.78 -2.86
CA GLY A 361 11.97 17.01 -4.29
C GLY A 361 11.97 15.75 -5.15
N VAL A 362 12.67 15.80 -6.29
CA VAL A 362 12.87 14.68 -7.22
C VAL A 362 14.36 14.46 -7.46
N MET A 363 14.74 13.25 -7.89
CA MET A 363 16.15 12.84 -8.01
C MET A 363 16.92 13.63 -9.07
N ALA A 364 16.26 13.99 -10.16
CA ALA A 364 16.82 14.74 -11.28
C ALA A 364 15.71 15.58 -11.94
N ASP A 365 16.11 16.60 -12.68
CA ASP A 365 15.17 17.35 -13.50
C ASP A 365 14.64 16.49 -14.66
N ILE A 366 13.51 16.92 -15.23
CA ILE A 366 12.91 16.25 -16.38
C ILE A 366 13.88 16.26 -17.57
N HIS A 367 13.87 15.16 -18.33
CA HIS A 367 14.70 15.05 -19.54
C HIS A 367 14.33 16.15 -20.58
N PRO A 368 15.28 16.72 -21.33
CA PRO A 368 14.98 17.75 -22.34
C PRO A 368 13.91 17.38 -23.35
N ASN A 369 13.73 16.10 -23.65
CA ASN A 369 12.68 15.60 -24.55
C ASN A 369 11.36 15.34 -23.86
N PHE A 370 11.27 15.44 -22.52
CA PHE A 370 10.10 15.03 -21.73
C PHE A 370 8.81 15.71 -22.23
N VAL A 371 8.79 17.03 -22.27
CA VAL A 371 7.63 17.81 -22.72
C VAL A 371 7.19 17.41 -24.12
N LYS A 372 8.14 17.25 -25.04
CA LYS A 372 7.86 16.83 -26.43
C LYS A 372 7.23 15.44 -26.46
N ARG A 373 7.83 14.46 -25.77
CA ARG A 373 7.35 13.08 -25.75
C ARG A 373 5.96 12.95 -25.14
N VAL A 374 5.71 13.65 -24.03
CA VAL A 374 4.41 13.66 -23.38
C VAL A 374 3.34 14.27 -24.29
N LYS A 375 3.65 15.38 -24.97
CA LYS A 375 2.73 16.01 -25.94
C LYS A 375 2.44 15.14 -27.16
N GLU A 376 3.39 14.33 -27.61
CA GLU A 376 3.18 13.34 -28.67
C GLU A 376 2.33 12.15 -28.17
N PHE A 377 2.49 11.76 -26.91
CA PHE A 377 1.75 10.66 -26.29
C PHE A 377 0.27 10.98 -26.09
N ILE A 378 -0.09 12.19 -25.67
CA ILE A 378 -1.49 12.55 -25.36
C ILE A 378 -2.45 12.25 -26.53
N PRO A 379 -2.27 12.79 -27.73
CA PRO A 379 -3.18 12.52 -28.86
C PRO A 379 -3.09 11.05 -29.33
N TYR A 380 -1.93 10.44 -29.22
CA TYR A 380 -1.74 9.03 -29.53
C TYR A 380 -2.62 8.15 -28.62
N MET A 381 -2.59 8.37 -27.31
CA MET A 381 -3.37 7.58 -26.36
C MET A 381 -4.88 7.84 -26.47
N ARG A 382 -5.30 9.10 -26.66
CA ARG A 382 -6.73 9.45 -26.91
C ARG A 382 -7.29 8.70 -28.13
N LYS A 383 -6.46 8.46 -29.16
CA LYS A 383 -6.86 7.65 -30.31
C LYS A 383 -6.96 6.17 -29.96
N ASN A 384 -6.01 5.65 -29.19
CA ASN A 384 -5.94 4.23 -28.91
C ASN A 384 -6.99 3.74 -27.90
N ILE A 385 -7.49 4.61 -27.03
CA ILE A 385 -8.66 4.29 -26.19
C ILE A 385 -9.88 3.93 -27.05
N LYS A 386 -10.07 4.58 -28.20
CA LYS A 386 -11.15 4.20 -29.13
C LYS A 386 -10.92 2.81 -29.71
N GLU A 387 -9.65 2.48 -30.03
CA GLU A 387 -9.27 1.14 -30.49
C GLU A 387 -9.58 0.07 -29.41
N TYR A 388 -9.34 0.37 -28.13
CA TYR A 388 -9.67 -0.52 -27.02
C TYR A 388 -11.20 -0.77 -26.93
N HIS A 389 -11.99 0.28 -27.11
CA HIS A 389 -13.44 0.14 -27.15
C HIS A 389 -13.91 -0.70 -28.33
N ASP A 390 -13.34 -0.52 -29.51
CA ASP A 390 -13.71 -1.24 -30.73
C ASP A 390 -13.34 -2.73 -30.64
N ILE A 391 -12.16 -3.04 -30.08
CA ILE A 391 -11.65 -4.43 -30.03
C ILE A 391 -12.25 -5.23 -28.88
N PHE A 392 -12.41 -4.64 -27.70
CA PHE A 392 -12.72 -5.36 -26.48
C PHE A 392 -14.00 -4.90 -25.79
N THR A 393 -14.17 -3.61 -25.50
CA THR A 393 -15.37 -3.11 -24.79
C THR A 393 -16.66 -3.43 -25.54
N GLY A 394 -16.63 -3.33 -26.88
CA GLY A 394 -17.77 -3.66 -27.75
C GLY A 394 -18.05 -5.15 -27.91
N ASN A 395 -17.17 -6.03 -27.40
CA ASN A 395 -17.30 -7.48 -27.56
C ASN A 395 -18.44 -8.02 -26.69
N VAL A 396 -19.42 -8.67 -27.31
CA VAL A 396 -20.59 -9.24 -26.63
C VAL A 396 -20.20 -10.29 -25.58
N ILE A 397 -19.16 -11.09 -25.84
CA ILE A 397 -18.68 -12.10 -24.90
C ILE A 397 -18.17 -11.43 -23.63
N PHE A 398 -17.35 -10.38 -23.76
CA PHE A 398 -16.88 -9.62 -22.60
C PHE A 398 -18.03 -8.98 -21.83
N GLN A 399 -18.96 -8.33 -22.54
CA GLN A 399 -20.12 -7.69 -21.90
C GLN A 399 -20.96 -8.69 -21.10
N ASN A 400 -21.18 -9.90 -21.63
CA ASN A 400 -21.92 -10.96 -20.94
C ASN A 400 -21.15 -11.54 -19.73
N ARG A 401 -19.82 -11.50 -19.76
CA ARG A 401 -18.95 -11.96 -18.67
C ARG A 401 -18.72 -10.91 -17.58
N ALA A 402 -19.07 -9.64 -17.83
CA ALA A 402 -18.74 -8.54 -16.92
C ALA A 402 -19.96 -7.78 -16.39
N LYS A 403 -21.05 -7.67 -17.19
CA LYS A 403 -22.26 -6.95 -16.76
C LYS A 403 -23.08 -7.79 -15.78
N GLY A 404 -23.39 -7.18 -14.62
CA GLY A 404 -24.12 -7.83 -13.53
C GLY A 404 -23.33 -8.91 -12.80
N VAL A 405 -22.02 -9.03 -13.05
CA VAL A 405 -21.13 -10.02 -12.43
C VAL A 405 -20.28 -9.32 -11.34
N GLY A 406 -20.23 -9.92 -10.16
CA GLY A 406 -19.44 -9.41 -9.03
C GLY A 406 -19.92 -8.04 -8.56
N VAL A 407 -21.22 -7.87 -8.41
CA VAL A 407 -21.83 -6.59 -7.99
C VAL A 407 -21.53 -6.32 -6.53
N LEU A 408 -21.03 -5.11 -6.26
CA LEU A 408 -20.79 -4.57 -4.92
C LEU A 408 -21.61 -3.32 -4.72
N THR A 409 -22.35 -3.24 -3.61
CA THR A 409 -23.08 -2.03 -3.24
C THR A 409 -22.16 -0.95 -2.70
N LYS A 410 -22.63 0.30 -2.67
CA LYS A 410 -21.89 1.42 -2.10
C LYS A 410 -21.54 1.19 -0.62
N GLU A 411 -22.48 0.67 0.14
CA GLU A 411 -22.32 0.38 1.58
C GLU A 411 -21.24 -0.68 1.78
N GLN A 412 -21.23 -1.73 0.96
CA GLN A 412 -20.21 -2.79 1.03
C GLN A 412 -18.82 -2.24 0.73
N VAL A 413 -18.63 -1.48 -0.36
CA VAL A 413 -17.30 -0.94 -0.69
C VAL A 413 -16.78 0.04 0.36
N ILE A 414 -17.64 0.80 1.04
CA ILE A 414 -17.27 1.67 2.15
C ILE A 414 -16.88 0.83 3.37
N SER A 415 -17.69 -0.16 3.74
CA SER A 415 -17.44 -1.02 4.91
C SER A 415 -16.16 -1.86 4.77
N TYR A 416 -15.87 -2.36 3.55
CA TYR A 416 -14.60 -3.03 3.24
C TYR A 416 -13.45 -2.04 2.98
N GLY A 417 -13.70 -0.74 2.89
CA GLY A 417 -12.66 0.26 2.61
C GLY A 417 -12.06 0.16 1.20
N CYS A 418 -12.82 -0.35 0.23
CA CYS A 418 -12.42 -0.50 -1.17
C CYS A 418 -12.48 0.86 -1.89
N THR A 419 -11.44 1.65 -1.76
CA THR A 419 -11.29 2.97 -2.42
C THR A 419 -10.95 2.85 -3.91
N GLY A 420 -10.72 3.97 -4.58
CA GLY A 420 -10.29 4.01 -5.98
C GLY A 420 -11.37 3.59 -6.96
N GLY A 421 -10.96 3.05 -8.10
CA GLY A 421 -11.86 2.64 -9.19
C GLY A 421 -12.94 1.63 -8.77
N THR A 422 -12.66 0.76 -7.79
CA THR A 422 -13.63 -0.20 -7.27
C THR A 422 -14.73 0.49 -6.46
N GLY A 423 -14.38 1.43 -5.57
CA GLY A 423 -15.36 2.22 -4.82
C GLY A 423 -16.16 3.15 -5.73
N ARG A 424 -15.51 3.83 -6.66
CA ARG A 424 -16.16 4.73 -7.62
C ARG A 424 -17.11 3.99 -8.58
N ALA A 425 -16.85 2.71 -8.86
CA ALA A 425 -17.77 1.87 -9.65
C ALA A 425 -19.11 1.61 -8.97
N SER A 426 -19.15 1.70 -7.64
CA SER A 426 -20.34 1.52 -6.80
C SER A 426 -20.97 2.85 -6.35
N GLY A 427 -20.58 3.98 -6.93
CA GLY A 427 -21.14 5.30 -6.63
C GLY A 427 -20.56 5.96 -5.37
N TRP A 428 -19.41 5.53 -4.89
CA TRP A 428 -18.72 6.17 -3.78
C TRP A 428 -17.78 7.27 -4.30
N HIS A 429 -18.11 8.53 -4.00
CA HIS A 429 -17.26 9.67 -4.27
C HIS A 429 -16.09 9.68 -3.26
N ASN A 430 -14.95 9.21 -3.69
CA ASN A 430 -13.75 9.13 -2.87
C ASN A 430 -12.48 9.21 -3.74
N ASP A 431 -12.24 10.38 -4.28
CA ASP A 431 -10.99 10.70 -4.98
C ASP A 431 -10.21 11.72 -4.15
N LEU A 432 -9.08 11.29 -3.56
CA LEU A 432 -8.28 12.16 -2.70
C LEU A 432 -7.75 13.39 -3.43
N ARG A 433 -7.54 13.30 -4.74
CA ARG A 433 -7.12 14.43 -5.57
C ARG A 433 -8.16 15.57 -5.57
N LYS A 434 -9.44 15.25 -5.30
CA LYS A 434 -10.58 16.16 -5.18
C LYS A 434 -10.92 16.53 -3.75
N ILE A 435 -10.99 15.53 -2.85
CA ILE A 435 -11.46 15.69 -1.48
C ILE A 435 -10.40 16.39 -0.62
N ARG A 436 -9.13 16.04 -0.82
CA ARG A 436 -7.97 16.57 -0.10
C ARG A 436 -6.81 16.79 -1.08
N PRO A 437 -6.90 17.82 -1.94
CA PRO A 437 -5.90 18.08 -2.96
C PRO A 437 -4.49 18.18 -2.37
N TYR A 438 -3.55 17.59 -3.04
CA TYR A 438 -2.12 17.61 -2.71
C TYR A 438 -1.32 17.91 -3.99
N ALA A 439 -0.03 18.26 -3.85
CA ALA A 439 0.82 18.68 -4.96
C ALA A 439 0.12 19.72 -5.84
N ALA A 440 0.04 19.53 -7.15
CA ALA A 440 -0.59 20.49 -8.08
C ALA A 440 -2.03 20.15 -8.45
N TYR A 441 -2.72 19.25 -7.73
CA TYR A 441 -4.10 18.88 -8.07
C TYR A 441 -5.14 19.98 -7.81
N ASP A 442 -4.84 20.94 -6.94
CA ASP A 442 -5.67 22.14 -6.72
C ASP A 442 -5.63 23.14 -7.88
N ARG A 443 -4.65 23.00 -8.80
CA ARG A 443 -4.40 23.89 -9.94
C ARG A 443 -5.02 23.40 -11.24
N VAL A 444 -5.62 22.21 -11.25
CA VAL A 444 -6.16 21.56 -12.45
C VAL A 444 -7.65 21.28 -12.33
N GLN A 445 -8.31 21.29 -13.49
CA GLN A 445 -9.73 20.94 -13.62
C GLN A 445 -9.83 19.53 -14.21
N PHE A 446 -10.49 18.62 -13.53
CA PHE A 446 -10.80 17.28 -14.02
C PHE A 446 -12.08 16.77 -13.37
N ASN A 447 -12.68 15.71 -13.91
CA ASN A 447 -13.88 15.11 -13.35
C ASN A 447 -13.51 13.87 -12.55
N GLU A 448 -14.18 13.65 -11.44
CA GLU A 448 -14.17 12.37 -10.78
C GLU A 448 -15.04 11.40 -11.60
N VAL A 449 -14.44 10.29 -12.04
CA VAL A 449 -15.16 9.28 -12.81
C VAL A 449 -15.96 8.40 -11.88
N ILE A 450 -17.29 8.42 -12.01
CA ILE A 450 -18.24 7.69 -11.15
C ILE A 450 -19.16 6.83 -11.99
N ARG A 451 -19.44 5.63 -11.51
CA ARG A 451 -20.48 4.72 -11.97
C ARG A 451 -21.25 4.17 -10.78
N THR A 452 -22.42 3.61 -11.00
CA THR A 452 -23.32 3.16 -9.93
C THR A 452 -23.71 1.70 -10.02
N GLU A 453 -23.33 1.02 -11.12
CA GLU A 453 -23.69 -0.36 -11.37
C GLU A 453 -22.98 -1.35 -10.44
N GLY A 454 -21.80 -0.99 -9.93
CA GLY A 454 -21.02 -1.78 -8.99
C GLY A 454 -20.48 -3.10 -9.51
N ASP A 455 -20.69 -3.42 -10.80
CA ASP A 455 -20.30 -4.68 -11.43
C ASP A 455 -18.89 -4.64 -12.04
N SER A 456 -18.44 -5.75 -12.55
CA SER A 456 -17.14 -5.89 -13.21
C SER A 456 -17.01 -4.98 -14.44
N PHE A 457 -18.09 -4.76 -15.17
CA PHE A 457 -18.08 -3.86 -16.32
C PHE A 457 -17.89 -2.40 -15.92
N ALA A 458 -18.56 -1.94 -14.87
CA ALA A 458 -18.41 -0.59 -14.33
C ALA A 458 -16.97 -0.37 -13.85
N ARG A 459 -16.37 -1.33 -13.12
CA ARG A 459 -14.97 -1.26 -12.67
C ARG A 459 -13.97 -1.16 -13.83
N TYR A 460 -14.23 -1.90 -14.90
CA TYR A 460 -13.44 -1.83 -16.13
C TYR A 460 -13.55 -0.46 -16.80
N MET A 461 -14.76 0.04 -16.98
CA MET A 461 -15.01 1.31 -17.67
C MET A 461 -14.41 2.50 -16.96
N ILE A 462 -14.49 2.53 -15.61
CA ILE A 462 -13.88 3.62 -14.81
C ILE A 462 -12.40 3.79 -15.15
N ARG A 463 -11.64 2.70 -15.24
CA ARG A 463 -10.21 2.78 -15.48
C ARG A 463 -9.88 3.32 -16.88
N LEU A 464 -10.66 2.99 -17.89
CA LEU A 464 -10.49 3.58 -19.23
C LEU A 464 -10.86 5.07 -19.25
N ASP A 465 -11.94 5.44 -18.56
CA ASP A 465 -12.36 6.83 -18.46
C ASP A 465 -11.36 7.66 -17.64
N GLU A 466 -10.76 7.09 -16.58
CA GLU A 466 -9.70 7.71 -15.80
C GLU A 466 -8.41 7.96 -16.61
N ILE A 467 -8.08 7.13 -17.59
CA ILE A 467 -6.98 7.43 -18.53
C ILE A 467 -7.23 8.77 -19.23
N LEU A 468 -8.47 9.01 -19.68
CA LEU A 468 -8.81 10.26 -20.38
C LEU A 468 -8.72 11.49 -19.45
N GLU A 469 -9.15 11.37 -18.20
CA GLU A 469 -9.02 12.44 -17.20
C GLU A 469 -7.54 12.68 -16.84
N SER A 470 -6.74 11.62 -16.67
CA SER A 470 -5.30 11.75 -16.43
C SER A 470 -4.58 12.46 -17.58
N LEU A 471 -4.92 12.13 -18.84
CA LEU A 471 -4.41 12.85 -20.01
C LEU A 471 -4.80 14.34 -19.99
N SER A 472 -6.02 14.65 -19.53
CA SER A 472 -6.50 16.03 -19.40
C SER A 472 -5.75 16.80 -18.31
N ILE A 473 -5.44 16.16 -17.17
CA ILE A 473 -4.63 16.75 -16.10
C ILE A 473 -3.23 17.08 -16.62
N ILE A 474 -2.57 16.11 -17.28
CA ILE A 474 -1.24 16.28 -17.82
C ILE A 474 -1.22 17.42 -18.87
N GLU A 475 -2.22 17.49 -19.76
CA GLU A 475 -2.33 18.50 -20.81
C GLU A 475 -2.38 19.92 -20.25
N GLN A 476 -3.02 20.13 -19.08
CA GLN A 476 -3.09 21.42 -18.42
C GLN A 476 -1.77 21.86 -17.77
N LEU A 477 -0.93 20.91 -17.37
CA LEU A 477 0.30 21.18 -16.63
C LEU A 477 1.55 21.23 -17.52
N ILE A 478 1.59 20.43 -18.60
CA ILE A 478 2.81 20.16 -19.35
C ILE A 478 3.42 21.40 -20.04
N ASP A 479 2.59 22.39 -20.40
CA ASP A 479 3.03 23.62 -21.04
C ASP A 479 3.51 24.70 -20.07
N ASN A 480 3.15 24.55 -18.79
CA ASN A 480 3.34 25.57 -17.77
C ASN A 480 4.13 25.01 -16.56
N ILE A 481 5.11 24.15 -16.79
CA ILE A 481 5.99 23.66 -15.72
C ILE A 481 6.82 24.83 -15.21
N PRO A 482 6.67 25.26 -13.93
CA PRO A 482 7.42 26.40 -13.40
C PRO A 482 8.95 26.18 -13.45
N GLU A 483 9.70 27.28 -13.49
CA GLU A 483 11.13 27.24 -13.23
C GLU A 483 11.38 27.12 -11.72
N GLY A 484 12.49 26.52 -11.31
CA GLY A 484 12.87 26.38 -9.91
C GLY A 484 13.75 25.18 -9.64
N ASP A 485 14.19 25.08 -8.40
CA ASP A 485 15.02 23.95 -7.95
C ASP A 485 14.16 22.68 -7.86
N VAL A 486 14.72 21.58 -8.35
CA VAL A 486 14.06 20.26 -8.35
C VAL A 486 14.28 19.50 -7.04
N GLN A 487 15.19 19.97 -6.18
CA GLN A 487 15.45 19.37 -4.88
C GLN A 487 15.95 20.39 -3.88
N GLN A 488 15.40 20.37 -2.67
CA GLN A 488 15.88 21.15 -1.55
C GLN A 488 17.13 20.52 -0.92
N LYS A 489 18.00 21.37 -0.37
CA LYS A 489 19.16 20.90 0.39
C LYS A 489 18.71 20.31 1.74
N MET A 490 18.64 19.01 1.79
CA MET A 490 18.31 18.27 3.01
C MET A 490 19.56 17.97 3.84
N LYS A 491 19.38 17.83 5.15
CA LYS A 491 20.44 17.33 6.02
C LYS A 491 20.71 15.85 5.67
N PRO A 492 21.97 15.39 5.74
CA PRO A 492 22.30 13.97 5.44
C PRO A 492 21.58 12.99 6.36
N ILE A 493 21.28 13.40 7.60
CA ILE A 493 20.50 12.62 8.56
C ILE A 493 19.19 13.34 8.79
N ILE A 494 18.11 12.70 8.38
CA ILE A 494 16.74 13.15 8.60
C ILE A 494 16.26 12.59 9.93
N LYS A 495 15.63 13.44 10.74
CA LYS A 495 14.97 13.09 12.00
C LYS A 495 13.62 13.79 12.02
N LEU A 496 12.56 13.04 12.16
CA LEU A 496 11.22 13.61 12.34
C LEU A 496 11.06 14.07 13.80
N PRO A 497 10.26 15.10 14.05
CA PRO A 497 9.84 15.42 15.41
C PRO A 497 9.15 14.21 16.08
N VAL A 498 9.09 14.21 17.41
CA VAL A 498 8.31 13.20 18.15
C VAL A 498 6.84 13.41 17.84
N GLY A 499 6.15 12.35 17.41
CA GLY A 499 4.74 12.41 17.08
C GLY A 499 4.32 11.27 16.16
N THR A 500 3.02 11.22 15.90
CA THR A 500 2.38 10.27 15.01
C THR A 500 1.88 11.00 13.77
N TYR A 501 2.24 10.53 12.60
CA TYR A 501 1.99 11.19 11.32
C TYR A 501 1.27 10.26 10.35
N TYR A 502 0.36 10.82 9.55
CA TYR A 502 -0.32 10.09 8.48
C TYR A 502 -0.51 10.97 7.27
N SER A 503 -0.17 10.45 6.10
CA SER A 503 -0.51 11.07 4.81
C SER A 503 -0.96 10.00 3.84
N ALA A 504 -1.83 10.39 2.91
CA ALA A 504 -2.33 9.50 1.89
C ALA A 504 -2.39 10.20 0.53
N VAL A 505 -2.20 9.41 -0.53
CA VAL A 505 -2.34 9.84 -1.93
C VAL A 505 -3.34 8.94 -2.65
N GLU A 506 -3.89 9.44 -3.75
CA GLU A 506 -4.71 8.63 -4.65
C GLU A 506 -3.81 7.82 -5.56
N GLY A 507 -3.60 6.55 -5.24
CA GLY A 507 -2.94 5.59 -6.11
C GLY A 507 -3.84 5.15 -7.27
N SER A 508 -3.27 4.41 -8.23
CA SER A 508 -4.03 3.86 -9.36
C SER A 508 -5.14 2.90 -8.94
N ARG A 509 -5.02 2.29 -7.76
CA ARG A 509 -5.98 1.34 -7.18
C ARG A 509 -6.78 1.92 -6.03
N GLY A 510 -6.51 3.15 -5.64
CA GLY A 510 -7.21 3.88 -4.57
C GLY A 510 -6.28 4.50 -3.55
N GLN A 511 -6.81 4.78 -2.38
CA GLN A 511 -6.10 5.46 -1.31
C GLN A 511 -4.93 4.64 -0.79
N LEU A 512 -3.71 5.11 -1.02
CA LEU A 512 -2.49 4.60 -0.42
C LEU A 512 -2.10 5.50 0.76
N GLY A 513 -1.93 4.93 1.94
CA GLY A 513 -1.60 5.67 3.15
C GLY A 513 -0.26 5.27 3.75
N VAL A 514 0.42 6.22 4.38
CA VAL A 514 1.65 6.00 5.14
C VAL A 514 1.45 6.55 6.54
N PHE A 515 1.57 5.67 7.52
CA PHE A 515 1.55 5.98 8.95
C PHE A 515 2.97 5.87 9.51
N ILE A 516 3.41 6.88 10.24
CA ILE A 516 4.73 6.90 10.87
C ILE A 516 4.59 7.34 12.33
N GLU A 517 5.12 6.54 13.26
CA GLU A 517 5.42 7.02 14.62
C GLU A 517 6.91 7.32 14.75
N SER A 518 7.23 8.50 15.26
CA SER A 518 8.60 8.98 15.48
C SER A 518 8.85 9.29 16.96
N LYS A 519 9.98 8.81 17.46
CA LYS A 519 10.53 9.18 18.78
C LYS A 519 11.68 10.20 18.68
N GLY A 520 11.84 10.87 17.52
CA GLY A 520 12.88 11.88 17.29
C GLY A 520 14.23 11.30 16.83
N ASP A 521 14.29 10.02 16.51
CA ASP A 521 15.47 9.34 16.02
C ASP A 521 15.62 9.41 14.49
N LYS A 522 16.75 8.91 13.99
CA LYS A 522 17.04 8.81 12.54
C LYS A 522 16.23 7.71 11.85
N ASN A 523 15.70 6.78 12.61
CA ASN A 523 14.86 5.66 12.17
C ASN A 523 13.45 5.88 12.72
N PRO A 524 12.39 5.47 12.00
CA PRO A 524 11.06 5.50 12.54
C PRO A 524 10.91 4.50 13.67
N TYR A 525 10.04 4.79 14.64
CA TYR A 525 9.67 3.83 15.66
C TYR A 525 8.71 2.77 15.11
N ARG A 526 7.75 3.20 14.29
CA ARG A 526 6.80 2.37 13.56
C ARG A 526 6.55 2.97 12.19
N VAL A 527 6.46 2.14 11.16
CA VAL A 527 5.93 2.50 9.85
C VAL A 527 4.87 1.49 9.49
N HIS A 528 3.72 1.96 9.07
CA HIS A 528 2.68 1.11 8.51
C HIS A 528 2.20 1.69 7.18
N TYR A 529 2.00 0.81 6.21
CA TYR A 529 1.50 1.16 4.89
C TYR A 529 0.05 0.69 4.77
N ARG A 530 -0.88 1.64 4.68
CA ARG A 530 -2.26 1.30 4.32
C ARG A 530 -2.26 0.87 2.86
N SER A 531 -2.28 -0.44 2.67
CA SER A 531 -2.36 -1.09 1.36
C SER A 531 -3.68 -0.74 0.65
N THR A 532 -3.63 -0.58 -0.66
CA THR A 532 -4.85 -0.54 -1.49
C THR A 532 -5.38 -1.95 -1.73
N GLY A 533 -4.48 -2.93 -1.84
CA GLY A 533 -4.81 -4.31 -2.21
C GLY A 533 -5.49 -5.12 -1.10
N LEU A 534 -5.16 -4.88 0.18
CA LEU A 534 -5.72 -5.67 1.28
C LEU A 534 -7.25 -5.52 1.42
N PRO A 535 -7.84 -4.31 1.36
CA PRO A 535 -9.29 -4.15 1.24
C PRO A 535 -9.89 -4.82 0.00
N LEU A 536 -9.19 -4.73 -1.14
CA LEU A 536 -9.65 -5.28 -2.41
C LEU A 536 -9.68 -6.82 -2.41
N VAL A 537 -8.74 -7.49 -1.74
CA VAL A 537 -8.78 -8.95 -1.60
C VAL A 537 -9.79 -9.38 -0.55
N SER A 538 -9.97 -8.58 0.50
CA SER A 538 -10.93 -8.88 1.57
C SER A 538 -12.38 -8.90 1.08
N VAL A 539 -12.74 -8.11 0.08
CA VAL A 539 -14.09 -8.06 -0.49
C VAL A 539 -14.38 -9.22 -1.47
N MET A 540 -13.37 -10.03 -1.82
CA MET A 540 -13.52 -11.07 -2.85
C MET A 540 -14.57 -12.13 -2.48
N ASP A 541 -14.66 -12.54 -1.21
CA ASP A 541 -15.71 -13.47 -0.78
C ASP A 541 -17.11 -12.91 -1.06
N THR A 542 -17.34 -11.64 -0.70
CA THR A 542 -18.61 -10.96 -0.93
C THR A 542 -18.90 -10.76 -2.42
N ALA A 543 -17.90 -10.33 -3.20
CA ALA A 543 -18.06 -10.05 -4.62
C ALA A 543 -18.30 -11.33 -5.46
N CYS A 544 -17.72 -12.45 -5.06
CA CYS A 544 -17.80 -13.70 -5.83
C CYS A 544 -18.95 -14.62 -5.39
N ARG A 545 -19.50 -14.43 -4.20
CA ARG A 545 -20.57 -15.29 -3.66
C ARG A 545 -21.77 -15.30 -4.59
N ASN A 546 -22.30 -16.50 -4.86
CA ASN A 546 -23.41 -16.76 -5.81
C ASN A 546 -23.09 -16.41 -7.29
N ASN A 547 -21.82 -16.23 -7.65
CA ASN A 547 -21.36 -16.21 -9.03
C ASN A 547 -20.73 -17.58 -9.39
N MET A 548 -20.51 -17.83 -10.67
CA MET A 548 -19.87 -19.07 -11.12
C MET A 548 -18.36 -19.05 -10.84
N LEU A 549 -17.76 -20.22 -10.69
CA LEU A 549 -16.31 -20.34 -10.54
C LEU A 549 -15.54 -19.63 -11.66
N ALA A 550 -16.07 -19.73 -12.90
CA ALA A 550 -15.47 -19.05 -14.06
C ALA A 550 -15.46 -17.51 -13.93
N ASP A 551 -16.38 -16.93 -13.15
CA ASP A 551 -16.47 -15.48 -12.96
C ASP A 551 -15.44 -14.94 -11.97
N LEU A 552 -14.86 -15.81 -11.11
CA LEU A 552 -13.82 -15.43 -10.16
C LEU A 552 -12.67 -14.67 -10.83
N ILE A 553 -12.23 -15.12 -12.01
CA ILE A 553 -11.14 -14.49 -12.77
C ILE A 553 -11.58 -13.10 -13.25
N THR A 554 -12.79 -12.96 -13.77
CA THR A 554 -13.32 -11.66 -14.23
C THR A 554 -13.49 -10.69 -13.07
N ILE A 555 -14.03 -11.16 -11.94
CA ILE A 555 -14.23 -10.35 -10.73
C ILE A 555 -12.87 -9.91 -10.17
N GLY A 556 -11.96 -10.85 -9.92
CA GLY A 556 -10.62 -10.57 -9.39
C GLY A 556 -9.82 -9.63 -10.29
N GLY A 557 -9.82 -9.88 -11.61
CA GLY A 557 -9.17 -9.01 -12.58
C GLY A 557 -9.72 -7.59 -12.57
N THR A 558 -11.04 -7.40 -12.40
CA THR A 558 -11.64 -6.06 -12.37
C THR A 558 -11.58 -5.36 -11.02
N VAL A 559 -11.46 -6.09 -9.91
CA VAL A 559 -11.15 -5.54 -8.59
C VAL A 559 -9.73 -4.96 -8.58
N ASP A 560 -8.78 -5.59 -9.30
CA ASP A 560 -7.44 -5.08 -9.60
C ASP A 560 -6.55 -4.92 -8.35
N TYR A 561 -6.42 -5.97 -7.56
CA TYR A 561 -5.45 -6.02 -6.46
C TYR A 561 -4.03 -6.35 -6.94
N VAL A 562 -3.01 -5.93 -6.20
CA VAL A 562 -1.59 -6.27 -6.42
C VAL A 562 -1.05 -6.96 -5.18
N VAL A 563 -0.60 -8.22 -5.34
CA VAL A 563 -0.24 -9.08 -4.20
C VAL A 563 0.95 -8.55 -3.38
N PRO A 564 2.04 -8.00 -3.97
CA PRO A 564 3.12 -7.41 -3.17
C PRO A 564 2.69 -6.22 -2.29
N ASP A 565 1.62 -5.49 -2.65
CA ASP A 565 1.03 -4.44 -1.80
C ASP A 565 0.18 -5.06 -0.67
N ILE A 566 -0.45 -6.21 -0.91
CA ILE A 566 -1.21 -6.94 0.11
C ILE A 566 -0.25 -7.48 1.17
N ASP A 567 0.75 -8.23 0.75
CA ASP A 567 1.63 -9.01 1.63
C ASP A 567 2.72 -8.14 2.30
N ARG A 568 3.10 -6.98 1.80
CA ARG A 568 4.07 -5.95 2.30
C ARG A 568 5.40 -6.43 2.82
#